data_dbc59002a0af7d63fa37bd9f5834686c
#
_entry.id   dbc59002a0af7d63fa37bd9f5834686c
#
_cell.length_a   1.000
_cell.length_b   1.000
_cell.length_c   1.000
_cell.angle_alpha   90.00
_cell.angle_beta   90.00
_cell.angle_gamma   90.00
#
_symmetry.space_group_name_H-M   'P 1'
#
loop_
_entity.id
_entity.type
_entity.pdbx_description
1 polymer ?
#
loop_
_entity_poly.entity_id
_entity_poly.type
_entity_poly.pdbx_seq_one_letter_code
_entity_poly.pdbx_strand_id
1 'polypeptide(L)'
;MLRKILATALVLMMALAGTAVAETAAFNAEGYPIVNEPVTLRVLVGNSAASPADYNDLQIIQEIEQKTGIHIEWIMAGSGLTEKRSVMLATGDLPDIILKDVTATELVTYGENGTFIPMQDLIKQYAPNVTALFEKTEGLEGFVTAPDGNIYGVPRMNAAPWTKTNGIGMINTKWLENLGLEMPTTIDEFYNVLKAFKEQDANQNGDPADEIPMAFGKWLNSGVTTLSDVNGISYLMSAFGVPMGIEYMDVQDGKVTCVATTENYKQGIAYLSKMYAEGLIDPEMFTANDQQTYEKWVRGEFGVWNSWWSGAGNSVARYAYTETNPEDSIAIMNPPVGEDGKCGVIAQDPCENYFAIGYNTENVEAVLSLIDYACSLDGQRTLMWGVEGQFWTQDENGNIDWYYGIDGKDAQGNEV
;
A
#
# COMPACT_ATOMS: atom_id res chain seq x y z
N MET A 1 -33.27 -57.29 7.19
CA MET A 1 -32.77 -56.88 8.52
C MET A 1 -31.24 -56.66 8.53
N LEU A 2 -30.44 -57.58 8.00
CA LEU A 2 -28.97 -57.47 8.05
C LEU A 2 -28.38 -56.20 7.37
N ARG A 3 -28.97 -55.76 6.23
CA ARG A 3 -28.53 -54.52 5.55
C ARG A 3 -28.76 -53.20 6.33
N LYS A 4 -29.81 -53.16 7.19
CA LYS A 4 -30.09 -52.03 8.03
C LYS A 4 -29.15 -51.97 9.25
N ILE A 5 -28.76 -53.13 9.78
CA ILE A 5 -27.81 -53.23 10.90
C ILE A 5 -26.39 -52.84 10.45
N LEU A 6 -25.97 -53.20 9.21
CA LEU A 6 -24.71 -52.76 8.66
C LEU A 6 -24.64 -51.27 8.38
N ALA A 7 -25.73 -50.65 7.91
CA ALA A 7 -25.79 -49.21 7.70
C ALA A 7 -25.72 -48.41 9.02
N THR A 8 -26.38 -48.91 10.08
CA THR A 8 -26.34 -48.30 11.40
C THR A 8 -24.96 -48.45 12.07
N ALA A 9 -24.29 -49.59 11.86
CA ALA A 9 -22.94 -49.80 12.38
C ALA A 9 -21.89 -48.91 11.65
N LEU A 10 -22.08 -48.69 10.31
CA LEU A 10 -21.19 -47.80 9.57
C LEU A 10 -21.36 -46.33 9.95
N VAL A 11 -22.57 -45.87 10.23
CA VAL A 11 -22.85 -44.52 10.72
C VAL A 11 -22.35 -44.33 12.18
N LEU A 12 -22.40 -45.36 13.02
CA LEU A 12 -21.84 -45.32 14.38
C LEU A 12 -20.29 -45.39 14.36
N MET A 13 -19.66 -46.06 13.38
CA MET A 13 -18.22 -46.05 13.23
C MET A 13 -17.69 -44.72 12.64
N MET A 14 -18.47 -44.01 11.82
CA MET A 14 -18.12 -42.65 11.40
C MET A 14 -18.34 -41.59 12.50
N ALA A 15 -19.20 -41.89 13.47
CA ALA A 15 -19.39 -41.00 14.65
C ALA A 15 -18.36 -41.27 15.76
N LEU A 16 -17.57 -42.35 15.66
CA LEU A 16 -16.48 -42.71 16.56
C LEU A 16 -15.07 -42.62 15.90
N ALA A 17 -15.01 -42.20 14.64
CA ALA A 17 -13.83 -41.55 14.13
C ALA A 17 -13.81 -40.18 14.81
N GLY A 18 -13.44 -40.20 16.10
CA GLY A 18 -13.03 -39.03 16.80
C GLY A 18 -12.09 -38.28 15.87
N THR A 19 -12.40 -37.04 15.57
CA THR A 19 -11.42 -36.09 15.16
C THR A 19 -10.23 -36.32 16.08
N ALA A 20 -9.19 -36.95 15.60
CA ALA A 20 -7.87 -36.68 16.10
C ALA A 20 -7.73 -35.17 15.81
N VAL A 21 -8.13 -34.34 16.78
CA VAL A 21 -7.65 -32.99 16.89
C VAL A 21 -6.14 -33.23 16.92
N ALA A 22 -5.44 -32.94 15.84
CA ALA A 22 -4.01 -32.78 15.91
C ALA A 22 -3.83 -31.91 17.16
N GLU A 23 -3.01 -32.37 18.11
CA GLU A 23 -2.71 -31.61 19.31
C GLU A 23 -2.04 -30.33 18.79
N THR A 24 -2.87 -29.29 18.58
CA THR A 24 -2.39 -27.99 18.13
C THR A 24 -1.44 -27.51 19.18
N ALA A 25 -0.29 -27.04 18.79
CA ALA A 25 0.67 -26.40 19.69
C ALA A 25 -0.11 -25.54 20.67
N ALA A 26 0.16 -25.71 21.99
CA ALA A 26 -0.69 -25.13 23.03
C ALA A 26 -0.79 -23.62 22.80
N PHE A 27 -1.95 -23.23 22.27
CA PHE A 27 -2.26 -21.88 21.85
C PHE A 27 -2.78 -21.07 23.05
N ASN A 28 -2.26 -19.85 23.22
CA ASN A 28 -2.72 -18.92 24.23
C ASN A 28 -3.80 -18.02 23.60
N ALA A 29 -5.04 -18.20 24.03
CA ALA A 29 -6.14 -17.39 23.52
C ALA A 29 -6.03 -15.89 23.92
N GLU A 30 -5.25 -15.58 24.92
CA GLU A 30 -5.02 -14.21 25.42
C GLU A 30 -3.54 -14.00 25.79
N GLY A 31 -2.98 -12.87 25.36
CA GLY A 31 -1.64 -12.46 25.74
C GLY A 31 -0.52 -13.08 24.90
N TYR A 32 0.70 -12.95 25.42
CA TYR A 32 1.91 -13.43 24.76
C TYR A 32 2.73 -14.34 25.69
N PRO A 33 3.47 -15.33 25.18
CA PRO A 33 3.55 -15.68 23.75
C PRO A 33 2.21 -16.23 23.21
N ILE A 34 1.97 -16.14 21.90
CA ILE A 34 0.77 -16.68 21.23
C ILE A 34 0.74 -18.20 21.36
N VAL A 35 1.91 -18.85 21.29
CA VAL A 35 2.05 -20.31 21.41
C VAL A 35 3.02 -20.65 22.54
N ASN A 36 2.75 -21.74 23.25
CA ASN A 36 3.61 -22.24 24.34
C ASN A 36 4.68 -23.23 23.83
N GLU A 37 4.48 -23.79 22.66
CA GLU A 37 5.45 -24.64 21.99
C GLU A 37 5.88 -23.97 20.68
N PRO A 38 7.16 -24.09 20.27
CA PRO A 38 7.63 -23.47 19.04
C PRO A 38 6.82 -23.89 17.81
N VAL A 39 6.28 -22.92 17.11
CA VAL A 39 5.58 -23.08 15.83
C VAL A 39 6.40 -22.38 14.76
N THR A 40 6.56 -23.04 13.60
CA THR A 40 7.17 -22.41 12.43
C THR A 40 6.07 -22.19 11.38
N LEU A 41 5.96 -20.95 10.90
CA LEU A 41 5.04 -20.58 9.81
C LEU A 41 5.84 -20.19 8.57
N ARG A 42 5.47 -20.74 7.43
CA ARG A 42 6.02 -20.40 6.11
C ARG A 42 5.26 -19.20 5.55
N VAL A 43 5.95 -18.12 5.24
CA VAL A 43 5.35 -16.88 4.77
C VAL A 43 5.94 -16.46 3.42
N LEU A 44 5.13 -16.43 2.37
CA LEU A 44 5.53 -15.90 1.07
C LEU A 44 5.43 -14.38 1.05
N VAL A 45 6.52 -13.71 0.68
CA VAL A 45 6.60 -12.26 0.60
C VAL A 45 7.40 -11.79 -0.61
N GLY A 46 7.00 -10.66 -1.17
CA GLY A 46 7.82 -9.89 -2.09
C GLY A 46 8.70 -8.90 -1.34
N ASN A 47 9.92 -8.72 -1.80
CA ASN A 47 10.79 -7.64 -1.34
C ASN A 47 11.27 -6.82 -2.52
N SER A 48 11.48 -5.52 -2.30
CA SER A 48 11.95 -4.63 -3.35
C SER A 48 13.47 -4.63 -3.45
N ALA A 49 14.00 -4.30 -4.63
CA ALA A 49 15.42 -4.10 -4.83
C ALA A 49 15.99 -2.94 -3.96
N ALA A 50 15.12 -2.02 -3.54
CA ALA A 50 15.48 -0.93 -2.64
C ALA A 50 15.63 -1.36 -1.16
N SER A 51 15.12 -2.55 -0.82
CA SER A 51 15.28 -3.15 0.51
C SER A 51 15.68 -4.63 0.35
N PRO A 52 16.94 -4.91 0.03
CA PRO A 52 17.41 -6.26 -0.26
C PRO A 52 17.64 -7.11 0.99
N ALA A 53 17.38 -6.58 2.19
CA ALA A 53 17.62 -7.27 3.45
C ALA A 53 16.86 -8.61 3.50
N ASP A 54 17.51 -9.62 4.04
CA ASP A 54 16.84 -10.86 4.44
C ASP A 54 15.97 -10.56 5.67
N TYR A 55 14.70 -10.88 5.61
CA TYR A 55 13.78 -10.60 6.71
C TYR A 55 14.11 -11.39 7.98
N ASN A 56 14.76 -12.55 7.83
CA ASN A 56 15.23 -13.33 8.99
C ASN A 56 16.28 -12.58 9.83
N ASP A 57 17.02 -11.66 9.22
CA ASP A 57 18.07 -10.88 9.88
C ASP A 57 17.56 -9.57 10.51
N LEU A 58 16.28 -9.21 10.27
CA LEU A 58 15.73 -7.96 10.78
C LEU A 58 15.41 -8.06 12.29
N GLN A 59 15.94 -7.15 13.07
CA GLN A 59 15.68 -7.08 14.53
C GLN A 59 14.19 -7.03 14.85
N ILE A 60 13.40 -6.31 14.05
CA ILE A 60 11.96 -6.21 14.20
C ILE A 60 11.26 -7.58 14.08
N ILE A 61 11.74 -8.43 13.18
CA ILE A 61 11.20 -9.79 13.02
C ILE A 61 11.59 -10.66 14.21
N GLN A 62 12.85 -10.57 14.64
CA GLN A 62 13.32 -11.30 15.83
C GLN A 62 12.56 -10.90 17.10
N GLU A 63 12.21 -9.61 17.25
CA GLU A 63 11.36 -9.13 18.36
C GLU A 63 9.96 -9.72 18.29
N ILE A 64 9.36 -9.74 17.10
CA ILE A 64 8.04 -10.34 16.88
C ILE A 64 8.07 -11.84 17.18
N GLU A 65 9.08 -12.57 16.72
CA GLU A 65 9.25 -14.00 17.00
C GLU A 65 9.43 -14.28 18.48
N GLN A 66 10.29 -13.50 19.16
CA GLN A 66 10.51 -13.63 20.60
C GLN A 66 9.21 -13.37 21.39
N LYS A 67 8.46 -12.36 21.00
CA LYS A 67 7.22 -11.98 21.68
C LYS A 67 6.09 -12.98 21.45
N THR A 68 5.93 -13.44 20.22
CA THR A 68 4.82 -14.32 19.83
C THR A 68 5.09 -15.79 20.09
N GLY A 69 6.35 -16.21 20.17
CA GLY A 69 6.77 -17.61 20.19
C GLY A 69 6.70 -18.30 18.83
N ILE A 70 6.40 -17.57 17.77
CA ILE A 70 6.25 -18.07 16.41
C ILE A 70 7.51 -17.75 15.62
N HIS A 71 8.14 -18.79 15.07
CA HIS A 71 9.23 -18.60 14.10
C HIS A 71 8.67 -18.45 12.69
N ILE A 72 9.20 -17.51 11.91
CA ILE A 72 8.72 -17.22 10.56
C ILE A 72 9.79 -17.63 9.53
N GLU A 73 9.49 -18.66 8.75
CA GLU A 73 10.30 -19.03 7.60
C GLU A 73 9.88 -18.19 6.38
N TRP A 74 10.69 -17.21 6.01
CA TRP A 74 10.40 -16.29 4.91
C TRP A 74 10.74 -16.89 3.57
N ILE A 75 9.74 -16.99 2.69
CA ILE A 75 9.91 -17.36 1.29
C ILE A 75 10.01 -16.07 0.47
N MET A 76 11.21 -15.53 0.38
CA MET A 76 11.47 -14.25 -0.30
C MET A 76 11.40 -14.45 -1.82
N ALA A 77 10.54 -13.71 -2.50
CA ALA A 77 10.32 -13.81 -3.94
C ALA A 77 10.96 -12.69 -4.76
N GLY A 78 11.48 -11.65 -4.11
CA GLY A 78 12.01 -10.47 -4.81
C GLY A 78 10.94 -9.82 -5.69
N SER A 79 11.33 -9.40 -6.89
CA SER A 79 10.41 -8.88 -7.91
C SER A 79 9.57 -9.95 -8.61
N GLY A 80 9.86 -11.23 -8.38
CA GLY A 80 9.16 -12.38 -8.99
C GLY A 80 8.00 -12.92 -8.15
N LEU A 81 7.40 -12.10 -7.26
CA LEU A 81 6.34 -12.56 -6.35
C LEU A 81 5.12 -13.13 -7.09
N THR A 82 4.66 -12.45 -8.13
CA THR A 82 3.49 -12.87 -8.91
C THR A 82 3.69 -14.22 -9.58
N GLU A 83 4.85 -14.43 -10.20
CA GLU A 83 5.20 -15.70 -10.84
C GLU A 83 5.34 -16.81 -9.82
N LYS A 84 6.05 -16.57 -8.71
CA LYS A 84 6.25 -17.56 -7.65
C LYS A 84 4.93 -17.96 -7.01
N ARG A 85 4.08 -16.97 -6.68
CA ARG A 85 2.73 -17.20 -6.16
C ARG A 85 1.88 -18.04 -7.12
N SER A 86 1.89 -17.68 -8.41
CA SER A 86 1.15 -18.42 -9.43
C SER A 86 1.58 -19.89 -9.53
N VAL A 87 2.89 -20.16 -9.44
CA VAL A 87 3.41 -21.53 -9.41
C VAL A 87 2.95 -22.27 -8.17
N MET A 88 3.04 -21.65 -6.99
CA MET A 88 2.63 -22.28 -5.72
C MET A 88 1.13 -22.59 -5.71
N LEU A 89 0.29 -21.64 -6.18
CA LEU A 89 -1.15 -21.85 -6.34
C LEU A 89 -1.48 -22.97 -7.32
N ALA A 90 -0.75 -23.09 -8.43
CA ALA A 90 -0.97 -24.13 -9.42
C ALA A 90 -0.51 -25.52 -8.98
N THR A 91 0.54 -25.60 -8.14
CA THR A 91 1.11 -26.88 -7.67
C THR A 91 0.49 -27.35 -6.36
N GLY A 92 -0.18 -26.47 -5.61
CA GLY A 92 -0.71 -26.74 -4.28
C GLY A 92 0.37 -26.78 -3.18
N ASP A 93 1.63 -26.44 -3.46
CA ASP A 93 2.67 -26.23 -2.45
C ASP A 93 2.54 -24.82 -1.88
N LEU A 94 1.56 -24.63 -1.00
CA LEU A 94 1.22 -23.36 -0.41
C LEU A 94 2.02 -23.08 0.86
N PRO A 95 2.40 -21.83 1.13
CA PRO A 95 2.86 -21.40 2.45
C PRO A 95 1.67 -21.32 3.40
N ASP A 96 1.91 -21.14 4.70
CA ASP A 96 0.85 -20.87 5.66
C ASP A 96 0.20 -19.51 5.40
N ILE A 97 1.01 -18.50 5.03
CA ILE A 97 0.55 -17.14 4.72
C ILE A 97 1.14 -16.69 3.38
N ILE A 98 0.28 -16.18 2.51
CA ILE A 98 0.70 -15.31 1.41
C ILE A 98 0.52 -13.88 1.90
N LEU A 99 1.64 -13.21 2.15
CA LEU A 99 1.66 -11.86 2.68
C LEU A 99 1.70 -10.87 1.54
N LYS A 100 0.64 -10.04 1.42
CA LYS A 100 0.55 -8.98 0.43
C LYS A 100 0.34 -9.44 -1.02
N ASP A 101 -0.22 -8.55 -1.82
CA ASP A 101 -0.40 -8.65 -3.27
C ASP A 101 -1.31 -9.80 -3.76
N VAL A 102 -2.09 -10.42 -2.88
CA VAL A 102 -3.21 -11.28 -3.32
C VAL A 102 -4.35 -10.37 -3.79
N THR A 103 -4.82 -10.57 -5.00
CA THR A 103 -5.90 -9.77 -5.57
C THR A 103 -7.28 -10.24 -5.12
N ALA A 104 -8.28 -9.36 -5.16
CA ALA A 104 -9.67 -9.75 -4.86
C ALA A 104 -10.17 -10.88 -5.76
N THR A 105 -9.78 -10.88 -7.04
CA THR A 105 -10.11 -11.96 -7.99
C THR A 105 -9.48 -13.29 -7.60
N GLU A 106 -8.21 -13.27 -7.14
CA GLU A 106 -7.55 -14.49 -6.65
C GLU A 106 -8.23 -14.99 -5.37
N LEU A 107 -8.60 -14.09 -4.44
CA LEU A 107 -9.31 -14.50 -3.22
C LEU A 107 -10.61 -15.22 -3.54
N VAL A 108 -11.42 -14.69 -4.44
CA VAL A 108 -12.67 -15.33 -4.87
C VAL A 108 -12.38 -16.66 -5.56
N THR A 109 -11.50 -16.67 -6.57
CA THR A 109 -11.23 -17.85 -7.39
C THR A 109 -10.66 -19.01 -6.58
N TYR A 110 -9.68 -18.71 -5.72
CA TYR A 110 -8.99 -19.73 -4.91
C TYR A 110 -9.70 -20.04 -3.60
N GLY A 111 -10.53 -19.14 -3.13
CA GLY A 111 -11.42 -19.36 -2.00
C GLY A 111 -12.56 -20.32 -2.35
N GLU A 112 -13.31 -20.03 -3.42
CA GLU A 112 -14.42 -20.89 -3.86
C GLU A 112 -13.97 -22.33 -4.24
N ASN A 113 -12.76 -22.51 -4.74
CA ASN A 113 -12.22 -23.83 -5.03
C ASN A 113 -11.56 -24.54 -3.83
N GLY A 114 -11.54 -23.89 -2.65
CA GLY A 114 -11.03 -24.47 -1.40
C GLY A 114 -9.51 -24.40 -1.24
N THR A 115 -8.81 -23.60 -2.05
CA THR A 115 -7.37 -23.38 -1.91
C THR A 115 -7.06 -22.43 -0.74
N PHE A 116 -7.90 -21.44 -0.51
CA PHE A 116 -7.83 -20.58 0.67
C PHE A 116 -8.91 -20.94 1.69
N ILE A 117 -8.60 -20.75 2.96
CA ILE A 117 -9.50 -21.08 4.07
C ILE A 117 -10.52 -19.95 4.26
N PRO A 118 -11.82 -20.26 4.40
CA PRO A 118 -12.81 -19.29 4.82
C PRO A 118 -12.58 -18.85 6.28
N MET A 119 -12.43 -17.56 6.50
CA MET A 119 -11.90 -17.02 7.76
C MET A 119 -12.92 -16.28 8.63
N GLN A 120 -14.15 -16.02 8.19
CA GLN A 120 -15.09 -15.15 8.91
C GLN A 120 -15.37 -15.59 10.36
N ASP A 121 -15.50 -16.88 10.61
CA ASP A 121 -15.76 -17.41 11.96
C ASP A 121 -14.47 -17.50 12.78
N LEU A 122 -13.36 -17.81 12.11
CA LEU A 122 -12.04 -17.89 12.71
C LEU A 122 -11.53 -16.50 13.15
N ILE A 123 -11.79 -15.45 12.35
CA ILE A 123 -11.46 -14.05 12.70
C ILE A 123 -12.19 -13.67 13.99
N LYS A 124 -13.49 -13.95 14.10
CA LYS A 124 -14.26 -13.66 15.30
C LYS A 124 -13.76 -14.39 16.55
N GLN A 125 -13.20 -15.58 16.35
CA GLN A 125 -12.70 -16.41 17.44
C GLN A 125 -11.28 -16.05 17.86
N TYR A 126 -10.37 -15.76 16.91
CA TYR A 126 -8.93 -15.68 17.15
C TYR A 126 -8.30 -14.31 16.83
N ALA A 127 -9.07 -13.38 16.25
CA ALA A 127 -8.55 -12.11 15.77
C ALA A 127 -9.40 -10.90 16.22
N PRO A 128 -9.41 -10.56 17.53
CA PRO A 128 -10.23 -9.49 18.06
C PRO A 128 -9.85 -8.10 17.52
N ASN A 129 -8.59 -7.82 17.20
CA ASN A 129 -8.17 -6.56 16.61
C ASN A 129 -8.65 -6.44 15.15
N VAL A 130 -8.61 -7.52 14.38
CA VAL A 130 -9.19 -7.56 13.02
C VAL A 130 -10.71 -7.40 13.08
N THR A 131 -11.38 -8.05 14.03
CA THR A 131 -12.82 -7.89 14.27
C THR A 131 -13.15 -6.42 14.58
N ALA A 132 -12.41 -5.81 15.50
CA ALA A 132 -12.61 -4.40 15.84
C ALA A 132 -12.34 -3.46 14.66
N LEU A 133 -11.44 -3.83 13.74
CA LEU A 133 -11.19 -3.09 12.52
C LEU A 133 -12.40 -3.11 11.58
N PHE A 134 -13.02 -4.27 11.40
CA PHE A 134 -14.25 -4.42 10.60
C PHE A 134 -15.40 -3.60 11.19
N GLU A 135 -15.57 -3.64 12.51
CA GLU A 135 -16.63 -2.88 13.21
C GLU A 135 -16.44 -1.35 13.10
N LYS A 136 -15.19 -0.87 13.12
CA LYS A 136 -14.86 0.56 13.09
C LYS A 136 -14.85 1.16 11.69
N THR A 137 -14.69 0.33 10.67
CA THR A 137 -14.56 0.80 9.27
C THR A 137 -15.82 0.46 8.50
N GLU A 138 -16.66 1.45 8.28
CA GLU A 138 -17.93 1.29 7.57
C GLU A 138 -17.71 0.66 6.18
N GLY A 139 -18.45 -0.41 5.91
CA GLY A 139 -18.43 -1.13 4.65
C GLY A 139 -17.25 -2.10 4.44
N LEU A 140 -16.25 -2.12 5.34
CA LEU A 140 -15.06 -2.95 5.15
C LEU A 140 -15.36 -4.44 5.12
N GLU A 141 -16.17 -4.96 6.05
CA GLU A 141 -16.54 -6.38 6.06
C GLU A 141 -17.23 -6.77 4.74
N GLY A 142 -18.16 -5.93 4.26
CA GLY A 142 -18.80 -6.14 2.96
C GLY A 142 -17.84 -6.10 1.79
N PHE A 143 -16.83 -5.24 1.84
CA PHE A 143 -15.81 -5.12 0.80
C PHE A 143 -14.92 -6.37 0.67
N VAL A 144 -14.60 -7.03 1.79
CA VAL A 144 -13.75 -8.23 1.78
C VAL A 144 -14.55 -9.55 1.69
N THR A 145 -15.87 -9.46 1.73
CA THR A 145 -16.75 -10.63 1.61
C THR A 145 -16.91 -11.02 0.15
N ALA A 146 -16.53 -12.25 -0.18
CA ALA A 146 -16.70 -12.82 -1.51
C ALA A 146 -18.19 -13.03 -1.85
N PRO A 147 -18.55 -13.21 -3.14
CA PRO A 147 -19.95 -13.43 -3.56
C PRO A 147 -20.63 -14.64 -2.92
N ASP A 148 -19.87 -15.64 -2.48
CA ASP A 148 -20.38 -16.82 -1.77
C ASP A 148 -20.64 -16.58 -0.27
N GLY A 149 -20.35 -15.37 0.22
CA GLY A 149 -20.55 -14.95 1.61
C GLY A 149 -19.38 -15.23 2.53
N ASN A 150 -18.26 -15.73 2.03
CA ASN A 150 -17.07 -16.02 2.82
C ASN A 150 -16.02 -14.89 2.73
N ILE A 151 -15.16 -14.83 3.75
CA ILE A 151 -13.97 -13.96 3.76
C ILE A 151 -12.75 -14.86 3.62
N TYR A 152 -11.93 -14.62 2.59
CA TYR A 152 -10.75 -15.41 2.25
C TYR A 152 -9.43 -14.67 2.44
N GLY A 153 -9.49 -13.41 2.87
CA GLY A 153 -8.31 -12.59 3.08
C GLY A 153 -8.53 -11.52 4.15
N VAL A 154 -7.50 -11.28 4.96
CA VAL A 154 -7.46 -10.13 5.87
C VAL A 154 -6.87 -8.96 5.10
N PRO A 155 -7.56 -7.82 5.01
CA PRO A 155 -7.07 -6.68 4.24
C PRO A 155 -5.97 -5.94 4.97
N ARG A 156 -5.01 -5.42 4.22
CA ARG A 156 -4.14 -4.36 4.72
C ARG A 156 -4.89 -3.05 4.66
N MET A 157 -5.11 -2.45 5.81
CA MET A 157 -5.75 -1.15 5.90
C MET A 157 -4.76 -0.02 5.71
N ASN A 158 -5.19 0.98 4.96
CA ASN A 158 -4.47 2.23 4.82
C ASN A 158 -5.34 3.36 5.39
N ALA A 159 -5.29 3.52 6.72
CA ALA A 159 -6.15 4.45 7.44
C ALA A 159 -5.60 5.88 7.54
N ALA A 160 -4.37 6.11 7.07
CA ALA A 160 -3.76 7.42 7.16
C ALA A 160 -4.45 8.43 6.23
N PRO A 161 -4.78 9.65 6.69
CA PRO A 161 -5.51 10.61 5.88
C PRO A 161 -4.85 10.96 4.53
N TRP A 162 -3.51 10.93 4.48
CA TRP A 162 -2.74 11.22 3.27
C TRP A 162 -2.76 10.10 2.23
N THR A 163 -3.19 8.91 2.60
CA THR A 163 -3.34 7.79 1.67
C THR A 163 -4.64 7.85 0.88
N LYS A 164 -5.53 8.76 1.25
CA LYS A 164 -6.78 9.01 0.53
C LYS A 164 -6.61 9.87 -0.72
N THR A 165 -5.38 10.30 -1.02
CA THR A 165 -5.07 11.08 -2.21
C THR A 165 -4.19 10.28 -3.15
N ASN A 166 -4.52 10.25 -4.44
CA ASN A 166 -3.68 9.61 -5.45
C ASN A 166 -2.52 10.53 -5.83
N GLY A 167 -1.46 10.44 -5.04
CA GLY A 167 -0.26 11.23 -5.23
C GLY A 167 -0.24 12.55 -4.48
N ILE A 168 0.95 13.10 -4.43
CA ILE A 168 1.26 14.39 -3.81
C ILE A 168 1.93 15.24 -4.87
N GLY A 169 1.37 16.41 -5.11
CA GLY A 169 2.00 17.43 -5.93
C GLY A 169 3.12 18.12 -5.13
N MET A 170 4.30 18.18 -5.69
CA MET A 170 5.39 19.01 -5.17
C MET A 170 5.77 20.02 -6.22
N ILE A 171 5.97 21.26 -5.77
CA ILE A 171 6.33 22.37 -6.63
C ILE A 171 7.64 22.98 -6.15
N ASN A 172 8.49 23.36 -7.09
CA ASN A 172 9.72 24.10 -6.83
C ASN A 172 9.36 25.54 -6.45
N THR A 173 9.46 25.86 -5.18
CA THR A 173 9.13 27.20 -4.67
C THR A 173 10.21 28.21 -4.98
N LYS A 174 11.44 27.77 -5.24
CA LYS A 174 12.51 28.65 -5.70
C LYS A 174 12.22 29.16 -7.12
N TRP A 175 11.70 28.33 -8.00
CA TRP A 175 11.27 28.74 -9.33
C TRP A 175 10.12 29.75 -9.29
N LEU A 176 9.17 29.55 -8.36
CA LEU A 176 8.11 30.53 -8.13
C LEU A 176 8.69 31.87 -7.69
N GLU A 177 9.60 31.87 -6.70
CA GLU A 177 10.27 33.08 -6.21
C GLU A 177 11.05 33.81 -7.32
N ASN A 178 11.84 33.07 -8.10
CA ASN A 178 12.66 33.60 -9.18
C ASN A 178 11.81 34.34 -10.23
N LEU A 179 10.60 33.85 -10.48
CA LEU A 179 9.66 34.42 -11.46
C LEU A 179 8.64 35.38 -10.83
N GLY A 180 8.68 35.57 -9.50
CA GLY A 180 7.72 36.45 -8.79
C GLY A 180 6.28 35.89 -8.83
N LEU A 181 6.12 34.58 -8.82
CA LEU A 181 4.83 33.90 -8.87
C LEU A 181 4.40 33.40 -7.49
N GLU A 182 3.09 33.38 -7.25
CA GLU A 182 2.50 32.80 -6.06
C GLU A 182 2.19 31.32 -6.24
N MET A 183 1.99 30.58 -5.12
CA MET A 183 1.56 29.20 -5.11
C MET A 183 0.20 29.08 -5.81
N PRO A 184 0.06 28.28 -6.88
CA PRO A 184 -1.21 28.17 -7.59
C PRO A 184 -2.24 27.40 -6.75
N THR A 185 -3.47 27.88 -6.76
CA THR A 185 -4.61 27.31 -6.03
C THR A 185 -5.71 26.81 -6.97
N THR A 186 -5.80 27.39 -8.15
CA THR A 186 -6.77 27.03 -9.18
C THR A 186 -6.10 26.36 -10.38
N ILE A 187 -6.89 25.64 -11.18
CA ILE A 187 -6.39 24.95 -12.37
C ILE A 187 -5.86 25.95 -13.43
N ASP A 188 -6.42 27.15 -13.50
CA ASP A 188 -5.96 28.21 -14.40
C ASP A 188 -4.65 28.84 -13.90
N GLU A 189 -4.53 29.11 -12.60
CA GLU A 189 -3.27 29.58 -12.00
C GLU A 189 -2.17 28.54 -12.21
N PHE A 190 -2.48 27.25 -11.99
CA PHE A 190 -1.55 26.16 -12.20
C PHE A 190 -1.04 26.09 -13.65
N TYR A 191 -1.95 26.19 -14.62
CA TYR A 191 -1.58 26.25 -16.03
C TYR A 191 -0.65 27.43 -16.34
N ASN A 192 -0.96 28.62 -15.80
CA ASN A 192 -0.14 29.82 -16.01
C ASN A 192 1.24 29.72 -15.39
N VAL A 193 1.35 29.10 -14.20
CA VAL A 193 2.63 28.81 -13.54
C VAL A 193 3.48 27.88 -14.40
N LEU A 194 2.91 26.76 -14.88
CA LEU A 194 3.63 25.82 -15.73
C LEU A 194 4.08 26.48 -17.04
N LYS A 195 3.25 27.34 -17.59
CA LYS A 195 3.60 28.10 -18.79
C LYS A 195 4.77 29.05 -18.54
N ALA A 196 4.77 29.75 -17.39
CA ALA A 196 5.87 30.61 -17.00
C ALA A 196 7.16 29.81 -16.77
N PHE A 197 7.08 28.65 -16.14
CA PHE A 197 8.23 27.74 -15.98
C PHE A 197 8.84 27.34 -17.33
N LYS A 198 8.02 27.08 -18.33
CA LYS A 198 8.49 26.72 -19.68
C LYS A 198 9.08 27.89 -20.46
N GLU A 199 8.50 29.09 -20.35
CA GLU A 199 8.81 30.21 -21.23
C GLU A 199 9.91 31.13 -20.66
N GLN A 200 10.30 30.93 -19.40
CA GLN A 200 11.28 31.77 -18.72
C GLN A 200 12.33 30.89 -18.03
N ASP A 201 13.51 31.43 -17.80
CA ASP A 201 14.60 30.80 -17.06
C ASP A 201 14.23 30.73 -15.56
N ALA A 202 13.46 29.71 -15.20
CA ALA A 202 12.89 29.58 -13.86
C ALA A 202 13.95 29.14 -12.82
N ASN A 203 14.92 28.34 -13.24
CA ASN A 203 16.04 27.90 -12.40
C ASN A 203 17.20 28.91 -12.39
N GLN A 204 17.16 29.96 -13.22
CA GLN A 204 18.17 31.02 -13.37
C GLN A 204 19.58 30.51 -13.72
N ASN A 205 19.66 29.41 -14.46
CA ASN A 205 20.94 28.87 -14.93
C ASN A 205 21.43 29.52 -16.22
N GLY A 206 20.63 30.35 -16.89
CA GLY A 206 20.90 31.03 -18.13
C GLY A 206 20.42 30.31 -19.40
N ASP A 207 19.74 29.18 -19.29
CA ASP A 207 19.16 28.44 -20.40
C ASP A 207 17.64 28.21 -20.18
N PRO A 208 16.76 29.08 -20.69
CA PRO A 208 15.32 28.97 -20.50
C PRO A 208 14.68 27.82 -21.28
N ALA A 209 15.44 26.91 -21.84
CA ALA A 209 14.95 25.80 -22.65
C ALA A 209 15.13 24.42 -21.98
N ASP A 210 15.75 24.37 -20.82
CA ASP A 210 16.04 23.13 -20.11
C ASP A 210 15.01 22.79 -19.01
N GLU A 211 14.10 23.71 -18.68
CA GLU A 211 13.07 23.46 -17.72
C GLU A 211 11.99 22.51 -18.24
N ILE A 212 11.66 21.52 -17.42
CA ILE A 212 10.49 20.68 -17.59
C ILE A 212 9.41 21.15 -16.60
N PRO A 213 8.34 21.81 -17.08
CA PRO A 213 7.37 22.41 -16.15
C PRO A 213 6.74 21.41 -15.21
N MET A 214 6.38 20.22 -15.69
CA MET A 214 5.76 19.19 -14.90
C MET A 214 6.11 17.79 -15.37
N ALA A 215 6.29 16.89 -14.41
CA ALA A 215 6.38 15.46 -14.64
C ALA A 215 5.47 14.68 -13.67
N PHE A 216 5.12 13.47 -14.08
CA PHE A 216 4.37 12.53 -13.26
C PHE A 216 5.26 11.34 -12.91
N GLY A 217 5.28 10.96 -11.63
CA GLY A 217 5.84 9.69 -11.22
C GLY A 217 4.98 8.54 -11.70
N LYS A 218 5.61 7.49 -12.20
CA LYS A 218 4.97 6.20 -12.45
C LYS A 218 5.19 5.30 -11.25
N TRP A 219 4.31 4.34 -11.03
CA TRP A 219 4.54 3.33 -10.02
C TRP A 219 5.56 2.31 -10.53
N LEU A 220 6.62 2.07 -9.74
CA LEU A 220 7.85 1.34 -10.11
C LEU A 220 7.68 -0.11 -10.61
N ASN A 221 6.52 -0.75 -10.48
CA ASN A 221 6.43 -2.20 -10.72
C ASN A 221 5.16 -2.69 -11.42
N SER A 222 4.29 -1.79 -11.87
CA SER A 222 2.99 -2.29 -12.29
C SER A 222 2.96 -2.88 -13.69
N GLY A 223 3.95 -2.69 -14.55
CA GLY A 223 3.87 -3.20 -15.93
C GLY A 223 2.54 -2.84 -16.64
N VAL A 224 1.69 -2.06 -15.98
CA VAL A 224 0.37 -1.66 -16.39
C VAL A 224 0.45 -0.27 -16.98
N THR A 225 -0.02 -0.16 -18.17
CA THR A 225 0.02 1.06 -18.99
C THR A 225 -1.31 1.82 -18.97
N THR A 226 -2.06 1.75 -17.88
CA THR A 226 -3.30 2.47 -17.75
C THR A 226 -3.08 3.87 -17.19
N LEU A 227 -3.93 4.83 -17.56
CA LEU A 227 -3.87 6.19 -17.05
C LEU A 227 -4.07 6.28 -15.52
N SER A 228 -4.65 5.25 -14.90
CA SER A 228 -4.77 5.13 -13.45
C SER A 228 -3.44 4.92 -12.75
N ASP A 229 -2.44 4.38 -13.45
CA ASP A 229 -1.12 4.15 -12.88
C ASP A 229 -0.21 5.38 -12.92
N VAL A 230 -0.67 6.43 -13.58
CA VAL A 230 0.00 7.73 -13.58
C VAL A 230 -0.61 8.59 -12.47
N ASN A 231 -0.09 8.47 -11.28
CA ASN A 231 -0.62 9.13 -10.08
C ASN A 231 -0.88 10.64 -10.24
N GLY A 232 -0.10 11.30 -11.07
CA GLY A 232 -0.26 12.71 -11.34
C GLY A 232 -1.48 13.09 -12.16
N ILE A 233 -1.96 12.20 -13.02
CA ILE A 233 -3.17 12.48 -13.81
C ILE A 233 -4.40 12.54 -12.90
N SER A 234 -4.52 11.63 -11.95
CA SER A 234 -5.60 11.63 -10.98
C SER A 234 -5.67 12.93 -10.19
N TYR A 235 -4.52 13.47 -9.81
CA TYR A 235 -4.38 14.72 -9.09
C TYR A 235 -5.02 15.91 -9.85
N LEU A 236 -4.79 16.01 -11.14
CA LEU A 236 -5.37 17.07 -11.98
C LEU A 236 -6.82 16.78 -12.39
N MET A 237 -7.18 15.51 -12.61
CA MET A 237 -8.54 15.12 -12.96
C MET A 237 -9.55 15.48 -11.88
N SER A 238 -9.11 15.55 -10.62
CA SER A 238 -9.94 15.99 -9.50
C SER A 238 -10.53 17.41 -9.71
N ALA A 239 -9.79 18.31 -10.37
CA ALA A 239 -10.24 19.66 -10.69
C ALA A 239 -11.44 19.69 -11.67
N PHE A 240 -11.66 18.61 -12.38
CA PHE A 240 -12.81 18.42 -13.28
C PHE A 240 -13.96 17.66 -12.59
N GLY A 241 -13.84 17.38 -11.29
CA GLY A 241 -14.82 16.61 -10.54
C GLY A 241 -14.84 15.13 -10.95
N VAL A 242 -13.72 14.60 -11.41
CA VAL A 242 -13.55 13.19 -11.74
C VAL A 242 -12.89 12.47 -10.58
N PRO A 243 -13.60 11.66 -9.83
CA PRO A 243 -12.99 10.75 -8.89
C PRO A 243 -12.28 9.64 -9.70
N MET A 244 -10.96 9.62 -9.61
CA MET A 244 -10.14 8.57 -10.23
C MET A 244 -9.92 7.46 -9.19
N GLY A 245 -10.98 6.72 -8.92
CA GLY A 245 -10.96 5.54 -8.06
C GLY A 245 -10.59 4.28 -8.84
N ILE A 246 -10.79 3.13 -8.19
CA ILE A 246 -10.50 1.82 -8.77
C ILE A 246 -11.23 1.66 -10.09
N GLU A 247 -10.48 1.27 -11.10
CA GLU A 247 -10.99 0.85 -12.40
C GLU A 247 -11.96 1.85 -13.09
N TYR A 248 -11.81 3.15 -12.79
CA TYR A 248 -12.65 4.21 -13.35
C TYR A 248 -14.14 4.09 -12.98
N MET A 249 -14.46 3.44 -11.87
CA MET A 249 -15.82 3.32 -11.37
C MET A 249 -16.10 4.28 -10.23
N ASP A 250 -17.30 4.85 -10.20
CA ASP A 250 -17.81 5.69 -9.12
C ASP A 250 -19.28 5.37 -8.87
N VAL A 251 -19.75 5.65 -7.67
CA VAL A 251 -21.16 5.52 -7.31
C VAL A 251 -21.79 6.90 -7.25
N GLN A 252 -22.51 7.28 -8.28
CA GLN A 252 -23.26 8.53 -8.38
C GLN A 252 -24.76 8.26 -8.26
N ASP A 253 -25.42 8.90 -7.30
CA ASP A 253 -26.87 8.73 -7.04
C ASP A 253 -27.30 7.26 -6.87
N GLY A 254 -26.48 6.44 -6.21
CA GLY A 254 -26.73 5.01 -6.02
C GLY A 254 -26.54 4.15 -7.27
N LYS A 255 -25.97 4.71 -8.33
CA LYS A 255 -25.63 4.01 -9.56
C LYS A 255 -24.14 3.90 -9.77
N VAL A 256 -23.66 2.70 -10.08
CA VAL A 256 -22.28 2.50 -10.54
C VAL A 256 -22.13 3.14 -11.92
N THR A 257 -21.20 4.07 -12.03
CA THR A 257 -20.92 4.83 -13.25
C THR A 257 -19.45 4.67 -13.63
N CYS A 258 -19.17 4.34 -14.88
CA CYS A 258 -17.81 4.39 -15.42
C CYS A 258 -17.45 5.86 -15.69
N VAL A 259 -16.56 6.43 -14.87
CA VAL A 259 -16.20 7.86 -14.98
C VAL A 259 -15.55 8.20 -16.32
N ALA A 260 -14.86 7.24 -16.95
CA ALA A 260 -14.24 7.42 -18.26
C ALA A 260 -15.26 7.72 -19.39
N THR A 261 -16.56 7.49 -19.17
CA THR A 261 -17.63 7.82 -20.12
C THR A 261 -18.28 9.17 -19.86
N THR A 262 -17.85 9.91 -18.85
CA THR A 262 -18.45 11.19 -18.45
C THR A 262 -17.88 12.38 -19.24
N GLU A 263 -18.66 13.44 -19.35
CA GLU A 263 -18.19 14.69 -19.97
C GLU A 263 -17.06 15.34 -19.14
N ASN A 264 -17.12 15.24 -17.81
CA ASN A 264 -16.07 15.74 -16.92
C ASN A 264 -14.72 15.05 -17.20
N TYR A 265 -14.73 13.73 -17.40
CA TYR A 265 -13.51 12.99 -17.77
C TYR A 265 -12.96 13.47 -19.12
N LYS A 266 -13.83 13.64 -20.12
CA LYS A 266 -13.43 14.15 -21.44
C LYS A 266 -12.80 15.55 -21.34
N GLN A 267 -13.36 16.45 -20.51
CA GLN A 267 -12.81 17.78 -20.28
C GLN A 267 -11.42 17.71 -19.63
N GLY A 268 -11.25 16.86 -18.60
CA GLY A 268 -9.96 16.64 -17.97
C GLY A 268 -8.89 16.09 -18.92
N ILE A 269 -9.26 15.10 -19.74
CA ILE A 269 -8.34 14.57 -20.77
C ILE A 269 -8.01 15.60 -21.84
N ALA A 270 -8.96 16.43 -22.25
CA ALA A 270 -8.72 17.51 -23.21
C ALA A 270 -7.74 18.53 -22.64
N TYR A 271 -7.86 18.87 -21.35
CA TYR A 271 -6.92 19.74 -20.64
C TYR A 271 -5.51 19.14 -20.59
N LEU A 272 -5.37 17.89 -20.17
CA LEU A 272 -4.09 17.18 -20.15
C LEU A 272 -3.45 17.08 -21.52
N SER A 273 -4.24 16.77 -22.56
CA SER A 273 -3.80 16.73 -23.95
C SER A 273 -3.26 18.08 -24.43
N LYS A 274 -3.96 19.18 -24.06
CA LYS A 274 -3.50 20.54 -24.35
C LYS A 274 -2.16 20.81 -23.68
N MET A 275 -2.03 20.52 -22.38
CA MET A 275 -0.78 20.72 -21.62
C MET A 275 0.38 19.94 -22.24
N TYR A 276 0.14 18.67 -22.62
CA TYR A 276 1.16 17.85 -23.27
C TYR A 276 1.56 18.41 -24.65
N ALA A 277 0.59 18.79 -25.47
CA ALA A 277 0.84 19.36 -26.78
C ALA A 277 1.61 20.70 -26.71
N GLU A 278 1.40 21.47 -25.66
CA GLU A 278 2.12 22.72 -25.39
C GLU A 278 3.48 22.49 -24.71
N GLY A 279 3.85 21.23 -24.40
CA GLY A 279 5.10 20.86 -23.75
C GLY A 279 5.19 21.32 -22.29
N LEU A 280 4.06 21.41 -21.60
CA LEU A 280 3.98 21.70 -20.17
C LEU A 280 4.14 20.44 -19.32
N ILE A 281 4.05 19.27 -19.94
CA ILE A 281 4.27 17.95 -19.34
C ILE A 281 5.50 17.33 -20.01
N ASP A 282 6.34 16.65 -19.23
CA ASP A 282 7.51 15.95 -19.74
C ASP A 282 7.15 15.10 -20.98
N PRO A 283 7.74 15.36 -22.15
CA PRO A 283 7.43 14.61 -23.36
C PRO A 283 7.79 13.12 -23.24
N GLU A 284 8.70 12.77 -22.35
CA GLU A 284 9.13 11.38 -22.10
C GLU A 284 8.22 10.64 -21.11
N MET A 285 7.16 11.28 -20.57
CA MET A 285 6.31 10.68 -19.54
C MET A 285 5.74 9.29 -19.90
N PHE A 286 5.56 9.01 -21.19
CA PHE A 286 5.05 7.70 -21.63
C PHE A 286 6.13 6.66 -21.90
N THR A 287 7.39 7.10 -22.08
CA THR A 287 8.50 6.24 -22.50
C THR A 287 9.56 6.06 -21.42
N ALA A 288 9.77 7.07 -20.57
CA ALA A 288 10.72 6.98 -19.47
C ALA A 288 10.27 5.94 -18.44
N ASN A 289 11.20 5.21 -17.87
CA ASN A 289 10.97 4.40 -16.69
C ASN A 289 11.11 5.25 -15.41
N ASP A 290 10.73 4.69 -14.28
CA ASP A 290 10.74 5.42 -13.00
C ASP A 290 12.13 5.87 -12.58
N GLN A 291 13.16 5.06 -12.86
CA GLN A 291 14.54 5.43 -12.55
C GLN A 291 14.98 6.66 -13.34
N GLN A 292 14.64 6.74 -14.60
CA GLN A 292 14.95 7.89 -15.45
C GLN A 292 14.19 9.14 -14.97
N THR A 293 12.93 9.01 -14.63
CA THR A 293 12.14 10.12 -14.08
C THR A 293 12.67 10.58 -12.72
N TYR A 294 13.05 9.63 -11.85
CA TYR A 294 13.67 9.94 -10.56
C TYR A 294 15.00 10.67 -10.71
N GLU A 295 15.85 10.26 -11.65
CA GLU A 295 17.14 10.91 -11.91
C GLU A 295 16.96 12.35 -12.39
N LYS A 296 15.98 12.63 -13.25
CA LYS A 296 15.61 14.00 -13.64
C LYS A 296 15.18 14.85 -12.45
N TRP A 297 14.34 14.25 -11.57
CA TRP A 297 13.92 14.91 -10.33
C TRP A 297 15.12 15.27 -9.46
N VAL A 298 16.01 14.34 -9.18
CA VAL A 298 17.20 14.58 -8.36
C VAL A 298 18.10 15.68 -8.94
N ARG A 299 18.17 15.79 -10.27
CA ARG A 299 18.92 16.87 -10.94
C ARG A 299 18.21 18.23 -10.94
N GLY A 300 16.98 18.31 -10.40
CA GLY A 300 16.24 19.57 -10.33
C GLY A 300 15.62 20.04 -11.64
N GLU A 301 15.39 19.13 -12.60
CA GLU A 301 14.88 19.49 -13.94
C GLU A 301 13.37 19.79 -13.95
N PHE A 302 12.63 19.49 -12.87
CA PHE A 302 11.17 19.63 -12.82
C PHE A 302 10.71 20.82 -11.96
N GLY A 303 9.82 21.64 -12.51
CA GLY A 303 9.11 22.66 -11.75
C GLY A 303 8.04 22.07 -10.83
N VAL A 304 7.30 21.09 -11.34
CA VAL A 304 6.29 20.33 -10.58
C VAL A 304 6.52 18.83 -10.78
N TRP A 305 6.55 18.10 -9.70
CA TRP A 305 6.52 16.66 -9.73
C TRP A 305 5.34 16.12 -8.93
N ASN A 306 4.49 15.37 -9.57
CA ASN A 306 3.43 14.66 -8.90
C ASN A 306 3.77 13.18 -8.86
N SER A 307 3.83 12.61 -7.66
CA SER A 307 4.14 11.21 -7.43
C SER A 307 3.45 10.71 -6.17
N TRP A 308 3.49 9.41 -5.97
CA TRP A 308 3.08 8.81 -4.71
C TRP A 308 3.98 9.26 -3.56
N TRP A 309 3.46 9.24 -2.32
CA TRP A 309 4.22 9.63 -1.11
C TRP A 309 5.58 8.93 -1.02
N SER A 310 5.65 7.64 -1.37
CA SER A 310 6.89 6.85 -1.36
C SER A 310 7.85 7.17 -2.51
N GLY A 311 7.40 7.90 -3.51
CA GLY A 311 8.26 8.41 -4.58
C GLY A 311 8.98 9.69 -4.15
N ALA A 312 8.67 10.79 -4.81
CA ALA A 312 9.29 12.08 -4.55
C ALA A 312 9.06 12.63 -3.14
N GLY A 313 7.97 12.19 -2.48
CA GLY A 313 7.63 12.62 -1.12
C GLY A 313 8.40 11.91 -0.01
N ASN A 314 9.06 10.79 -0.32
CA ASN A 314 9.79 10.07 0.72
C ASN A 314 11.07 10.81 1.13
N SER A 315 11.56 10.50 2.33
CA SER A 315 12.73 11.16 2.89
C SER A 315 13.99 10.99 2.01
N VAL A 316 14.15 9.83 1.39
CA VAL A 316 15.30 9.52 0.53
C VAL A 316 15.30 10.38 -0.73
N ALA A 317 14.16 10.48 -1.41
CA ALA A 317 14.05 11.29 -2.63
C ALA A 317 14.21 12.79 -2.33
N ARG A 318 13.63 13.26 -1.23
CA ARG A 318 13.80 14.65 -0.79
C ARG A 318 15.25 14.95 -0.40
N TYR A 319 15.88 14.03 0.32
CA TYR A 319 17.25 14.19 0.74
C TYR A 319 18.20 14.27 -0.49
N ALA A 320 18.08 13.32 -1.42
CA ALA A 320 18.87 13.32 -2.64
C ALA A 320 18.67 14.60 -3.46
N TYR A 321 17.42 15.09 -3.57
CA TYR A 321 17.13 16.36 -4.23
C TYR A 321 17.81 17.54 -3.54
N THR A 322 17.67 17.66 -2.23
CA THR A 322 18.22 18.78 -1.45
C THR A 322 19.74 18.79 -1.43
N GLU A 323 20.38 17.61 -1.40
CA GLU A 323 21.85 17.53 -1.50
C GLU A 323 22.38 17.97 -2.88
N THR A 324 21.63 17.62 -3.94
CA THR A 324 22.02 17.97 -5.30
C THR A 324 21.70 19.41 -5.65
N ASN A 325 20.61 19.95 -5.09
CA ASN A 325 20.12 21.30 -5.38
C ASN A 325 19.96 22.11 -4.06
N PRO A 326 21.08 22.49 -3.41
CA PRO A 326 21.04 23.11 -2.08
C PRO A 326 20.41 24.50 -2.05
N GLU A 327 20.34 25.19 -3.19
CA GLU A 327 19.74 26.53 -3.33
C GLU A 327 18.23 26.47 -3.65
N ASP A 328 17.73 25.27 -4.00
CA ASP A 328 16.32 25.07 -4.32
C ASP A 328 15.49 24.82 -3.08
N SER A 329 14.20 25.10 -3.22
CA SER A 329 13.19 24.76 -2.22
C SER A 329 11.96 24.14 -2.88
N ILE A 330 11.37 23.15 -2.21
CA ILE A 330 10.17 22.46 -2.66
C ILE A 330 9.10 22.47 -1.58
N ALA A 331 7.86 22.61 -2.00
CA ALA A 331 6.71 22.51 -1.11
C ALA A 331 5.66 21.55 -1.64
N ILE A 332 4.89 20.97 -0.72
CA ILE A 332 3.70 20.20 -1.08
C ILE A 332 2.64 21.20 -1.55
N MET A 333 2.05 20.91 -2.69
CA MET A 333 0.97 21.69 -3.28
C MET A 333 -0.35 20.93 -3.15
N ASN A 334 -1.40 21.60 -2.70
CA ASN A 334 -2.75 21.03 -2.75
C ASN A 334 -3.19 20.82 -4.20
N PRO A 335 -4.07 19.86 -4.47
CA PRO A 335 -4.68 19.73 -5.79
C PRO A 335 -5.30 21.06 -6.23
N PRO A 336 -5.03 21.52 -7.45
CA PRO A 336 -5.65 22.75 -7.95
C PRO A 336 -7.17 22.62 -8.01
N VAL A 337 -7.86 23.69 -7.60
CA VAL A 337 -9.32 23.73 -7.64
C VAL A 337 -9.77 24.08 -9.05
N GLY A 338 -10.72 23.30 -9.57
CA GLY A 338 -11.33 23.52 -10.88
C GLY A 338 -12.37 24.65 -10.88
N GLU A 339 -12.98 24.89 -12.04
CA GLU A 339 -14.16 25.74 -12.13
C GLU A 339 -15.25 25.21 -11.18
N ASP A 340 -16.05 26.10 -10.64
CA ASP A 340 -17.10 25.78 -9.64
C ASP A 340 -16.58 25.25 -8.29
N GLY A 341 -15.31 25.43 -7.97
CA GLY A 341 -14.72 24.97 -6.71
C GLY A 341 -14.54 23.45 -6.61
N LYS A 342 -14.57 22.75 -7.74
CA LYS A 342 -14.38 21.31 -7.78
C LYS A 342 -12.95 20.94 -7.39
N CYS A 343 -12.83 20.19 -6.33
CA CYS A 343 -11.61 19.53 -5.92
C CYS A 343 -12.00 18.18 -5.35
N GLY A 344 -11.96 17.16 -6.19
CA GLY A 344 -12.29 15.80 -5.78
C GLY A 344 -11.11 15.19 -5.02
N VAL A 345 -11.24 15.03 -3.71
CA VAL A 345 -10.37 14.09 -2.99
C VAL A 345 -10.80 12.70 -3.41
N ILE A 346 -9.89 11.97 -4.03
CA ILE A 346 -10.16 10.59 -4.40
C ILE A 346 -10.16 9.77 -3.14
N ALA A 347 -11.32 9.22 -2.80
CA ALA A 347 -11.38 8.17 -1.82
C ALA A 347 -10.69 6.94 -2.43
N GLN A 348 -9.50 6.59 -1.95
CA GLN A 348 -8.95 5.27 -2.22
C GLN A 348 -9.81 4.24 -1.49
N ASP A 349 -9.73 3.01 -1.97
CA ASP A 349 -10.30 1.89 -1.25
C ASP A 349 -9.79 1.87 0.19
N PRO A 350 -10.66 1.50 1.12
CA PRO A 350 -10.29 1.41 2.53
C PRO A 350 -9.18 0.38 2.77
N CYS A 351 -8.95 -0.51 1.83
CA CYS A 351 -7.92 -1.54 1.93
C CYS A 351 -7.19 -1.75 0.61
N GLU A 352 -5.92 -2.02 0.73
CA GLU A 352 -5.04 -2.47 -0.34
C GLU A 352 -4.50 -3.84 0.02
N ASN A 353 -4.37 -4.73 -0.95
CA ASN A 353 -3.72 -6.02 -0.75
C ASN A 353 -4.36 -6.88 0.37
N TYR A 354 -4.20 -8.16 0.27
CA TYR A 354 -4.77 -9.10 1.22
C TYR A 354 -3.73 -10.10 1.69
N PHE A 355 -3.90 -10.54 2.93
CA PHE A 355 -3.23 -11.73 3.44
C PHE A 355 -4.15 -12.91 3.22
N ALA A 356 -3.68 -13.96 2.60
CA ALA A 356 -4.45 -15.18 2.42
C ALA A 356 -3.79 -16.34 3.15
N ILE A 357 -4.62 -17.24 3.67
CA ILE A 357 -4.19 -18.43 4.41
C ILE A 357 -4.41 -19.66 3.52
N GLY A 358 -3.36 -20.44 3.30
CA GLY A 358 -3.43 -21.67 2.53
C GLY A 358 -4.20 -22.77 3.27
N TYR A 359 -4.86 -23.65 2.53
CA TYR A 359 -5.72 -24.71 3.09
C TYR A 359 -4.95 -25.81 3.84
N ASN A 360 -3.64 -25.90 3.65
CA ASN A 360 -2.79 -26.92 4.23
C ASN A 360 -2.07 -26.49 5.50
N THR A 361 -2.35 -25.29 6.02
CA THR A 361 -1.79 -24.87 7.32
C THR A 361 -2.40 -25.70 8.45
N GLU A 362 -1.57 -26.20 9.34
CA GLU A 362 -1.96 -26.98 10.51
C GLU A 362 -2.19 -26.10 11.75
N ASN A 363 -1.76 -24.83 11.70
CA ASN A 363 -1.76 -23.92 12.83
C ASN A 363 -2.59 -22.66 12.54
N VAL A 364 -3.84 -22.82 12.11
CA VAL A 364 -4.72 -21.69 11.70
C VAL A 364 -4.87 -20.66 12.82
N GLU A 365 -4.99 -21.10 14.07
CA GLU A 365 -5.13 -20.24 15.24
C GLU A 365 -3.88 -19.37 15.43
N ALA A 366 -2.70 -19.95 15.33
CA ALA A 366 -1.44 -19.22 15.45
C ALA A 366 -1.25 -18.22 14.31
N VAL A 367 -1.62 -18.61 13.08
CA VAL A 367 -1.59 -17.73 11.90
C VAL A 367 -2.48 -16.51 12.12
N LEU A 368 -3.74 -16.72 12.51
CA LEU A 368 -4.69 -15.63 12.73
C LEU A 368 -4.28 -14.73 13.89
N SER A 369 -3.78 -15.29 14.97
CA SER A 369 -3.31 -14.50 16.11
C SER A 369 -2.04 -13.71 15.79
N LEU A 370 -1.15 -14.21 14.93
CA LEU A 370 -0.02 -13.43 14.41
C LEU A 370 -0.49 -12.25 13.55
N ILE A 371 -1.47 -12.46 12.68
CA ILE A 371 -2.09 -11.40 11.88
C ILE A 371 -2.79 -10.39 12.80
N ASP A 372 -3.49 -10.87 13.81
CA ASP A 372 -4.18 -10.03 14.80
C ASP A 372 -3.19 -9.20 15.63
N TYR A 373 -2.06 -9.78 16.00
CA TYR A 373 -0.96 -9.04 16.62
C TYR A 373 -0.50 -7.89 15.72
N ALA A 374 -0.28 -8.16 14.44
CA ALA A 374 0.11 -7.13 13.49
C ALA A 374 -0.94 -6.00 13.35
N CYS A 375 -2.21 -6.28 13.63
CA CYS A 375 -3.29 -5.30 13.68
C CYS A 375 -3.46 -4.59 15.04
N SER A 376 -2.81 -5.10 16.10
CA SER A 376 -2.84 -4.49 17.44
C SER A 376 -2.02 -3.18 17.46
N LEU A 377 -2.28 -2.32 18.45
CA LEU A 377 -1.48 -1.10 18.64
C LEU A 377 0.00 -1.39 18.85
N ASP A 378 0.30 -2.44 19.61
CA ASP A 378 1.65 -2.87 19.91
C ASP A 378 2.37 -3.42 18.66
N GLY A 379 1.70 -4.31 17.91
CA GLY A 379 2.21 -4.80 16.63
C GLY A 379 2.43 -3.70 15.60
N GLN A 380 1.49 -2.76 15.50
CA GLN A 380 1.63 -1.60 14.61
C GLN A 380 2.83 -0.73 15.01
N ARG A 381 3.04 -0.48 16.29
CA ARG A 381 4.22 0.27 16.77
C ARG A 381 5.51 -0.47 16.42
N THR A 382 5.59 -1.77 16.71
CA THR A 382 6.76 -2.59 16.38
C THR A 382 7.03 -2.59 14.87
N LEU A 383 6.01 -2.78 14.04
CA LEU A 383 6.15 -2.84 12.57
C LEU A 383 6.48 -1.49 11.93
N MET A 384 5.95 -0.39 12.47
CA MET A 384 6.11 0.94 11.87
C MET A 384 7.26 1.75 12.49
N TRP A 385 7.54 1.52 13.76
CA TRP A 385 8.47 2.34 14.53
C TRP A 385 9.74 1.59 14.94
N GLY A 386 9.73 0.27 14.79
CA GLY A 386 10.83 -0.57 15.24
C GLY A 386 10.73 -0.93 16.74
N VAL A 387 11.83 -1.43 17.27
CA VAL A 387 11.90 -1.93 18.64
C VAL A 387 11.93 -0.78 19.64
N GLU A 388 11.04 -0.82 20.63
CA GLU A 388 11.03 0.16 21.72
C GLU A 388 12.34 0.12 22.52
N GLY A 389 12.85 1.28 22.87
CA GLY A 389 14.14 1.43 23.55
C GLY A 389 15.35 1.48 22.61
N GLN A 390 15.17 1.09 21.33
CA GLN A 390 16.21 1.22 20.30
C GLN A 390 15.91 2.37 19.33
N PHE A 391 14.71 2.37 18.75
CA PHE A 391 14.31 3.35 17.73
C PHE A 391 13.37 4.43 18.26
N TRP A 392 12.69 4.16 19.34
CA TRP A 392 11.77 5.09 20.01
C TRP A 392 11.60 4.73 21.49
N THR A 393 11.17 5.71 22.28
CA THR A 393 10.69 5.51 23.65
C THR A 393 9.43 6.30 23.90
N GLN A 394 8.67 5.89 24.91
CA GLN A 394 7.51 6.64 25.38
C GLN A 394 7.72 7.03 26.84
N ASP A 395 7.50 8.31 27.17
CA ASP A 395 7.53 8.79 28.56
C ASP A 395 6.24 8.44 29.31
N GLU A 396 6.22 8.69 30.61
CA GLU A 396 5.07 8.48 31.50
C GLU A 396 3.82 9.32 31.13
N ASN A 397 3.97 10.35 30.32
CA ASN A 397 2.89 11.19 29.81
C ASN A 397 2.40 10.74 28.42
N GLY A 398 3.00 9.71 27.85
CA GLY A 398 2.68 9.21 26.53
C GLY A 398 3.36 9.95 25.37
N ASN A 399 4.31 10.86 25.65
CA ASN A 399 5.07 11.52 24.59
C ASN A 399 6.09 10.54 24.03
N ILE A 400 6.23 10.56 22.70
CA ILE A 400 7.13 9.67 21.97
C ILE A 400 8.35 10.45 21.58
N ASP A 401 9.52 9.92 21.95
CA ASP A 401 10.82 10.39 21.52
C ASP A 401 11.40 9.40 20.51
N TRP A 402 11.82 9.91 19.35
CA TRP A 402 12.31 9.12 18.24
C TRP A 402 13.81 9.23 18.16
N TYR A 403 14.47 8.07 18.15
CA TYR A 403 15.91 7.94 17.94
C TYR A 403 16.24 7.56 16.49
N TYR A 404 15.27 7.67 15.63
CA TYR A 404 15.45 7.46 14.20
C TYR A 404 16.30 8.61 13.67
N GLY A 405 17.59 8.51 13.94
CA GLY A 405 18.53 9.57 13.69
C GLY A 405 18.80 9.74 12.21
N ILE A 406 18.71 10.97 11.75
CA ILE A 406 19.34 11.45 10.51
C ILE A 406 20.84 11.10 10.51
N ASP A 407 21.41 10.78 11.67
CA ASP A 407 22.79 10.39 11.90
C ASP A 407 23.05 8.87 11.92
N GLY A 408 22.02 8.05 11.67
CA GLY A 408 22.15 6.58 11.60
C GLY A 408 22.50 5.92 12.92
N LYS A 409 22.08 6.51 14.06
CA LYS A 409 22.36 5.97 15.40
C LYS A 409 21.07 5.66 16.15
N ASP A 410 21.13 4.58 16.95
CA ASP A 410 20.07 4.25 17.90
C ASP A 410 20.12 5.14 19.15
N ALA A 411 19.17 4.92 20.09
CA ALA A 411 19.12 5.62 21.36
C ALA A 411 20.39 5.47 22.21
N GLN A 412 21.15 4.42 22.00
CA GLN A 412 22.40 4.10 22.68
C GLN A 412 23.61 4.66 21.96
N GLY A 413 23.42 5.30 20.78
CA GLY A 413 24.47 5.88 19.96
C GLY A 413 25.21 4.88 19.08
N ASN A 414 24.70 3.66 18.92
CA ASN A 414 25.24 2.66 18.00
C ASN A 414 24.80 2.95 16.58
N GLU A 415 25.62 2.62 15.59
CA GLU A 415 25.24 2.67 14.18
C GLU A 415 24.14 1.61 13.88
N VAL A 416 23.06 2.01 13.19
CA VAL A 416 21.89 1.17 12.88
C VAL A 416 21.86 0.86 11.39
#